data_5116430bc6c9bad3dc013f3d720a11b6
#
_entry.id   5116430bc6c9bad3dc013f3d720a11b6
#
_cell.length_a   1.000
_cell.length_b   1.000
_cell.length_c   1.000
_cell.angle_alpha   90.00
_cell.angle_beta   90.00
_cell.angle_gamma   90.00
#
_symmetry.space_group_name_H-M   'P 1'
#
loop_
_entity.id
_entity.type
_entity.pdbx_description
1 polymer ?
#
loop_
_entity_poly.entity_id
_entity_poly.type
_entity_poly.pdbx_seq_one_letter_code
_entity_poly.pdbx_strand_id
1 'polypeptide(L)'
;GIWIGQKAIKLKLPTGEETTLVFLDSEGIGSIDSKDSTDATDNQIFTLSVLLSSLLIYNSKNVPNTSDLEKLHFVSKLSDSIRVRSNAENTREDVAKFKEYSPEFFWLIRDVTLEITDENNKPMDIKTYLEQKILKKERGVSEAVNRRNEIRESIKSFFKSINAFTLPVPSHEKEVLRNMGKPNNNKNLKGEFLVKLDILKTILAEKYHSKKGINDSLLTGTQLADLLESYIQALNTKGYIPDWQSAWELTVKIAYERAGKKAFEVYEKCLTPLTPMFPCEEDKIIKEHEHGLKEAIDIFRKETLMDSDVEHFGANLKEFMLKCVTYNQDGRCCGGLLYTFLIQNRDQSEKLCNSIIDDLMKTKLEPLLLNINHQSSYEAILSVIKEIEDKYWSSAIGPTAGDVFKKFHTVIEEKKVQTMNVISKLADYNNEMEKERTEKLRMKMACDEAEQEKERLERQKEAQAKQHLEEVRVMQQTTERKINELNEERKRAMNEQRSTLNNQHTAEMANLKKQQDQIVANTNKQIQQYQNMQNNLNQQIQQAHAQIQQLQNRPPTVIHRRGGGGCSVM
;
A
#
# COMPACT_ATOMS: atom_id res chain seq x y z
N GLY A 1 -18.51 28.01 0.54
CA GLY A 1 -17.95 26.66 0.70
C GLY A 1 -18.20 25.74 -0.49
N ILE A 2 -17.71 24.49 -0.39
CA ILE A 2 -17.97 23.42 -1.35
C ILE A 2 -18.71 22.30 -0.61
N TRP A 3 -19.81 21.85 -1.19
CA TRP A 3 -20.61 20.72 -0.68
C TRP A 3 -20.39 19.49 -1.54
N ILE A 4 -20.29 18.34 -0.91
CA ILE A 4 -20.16 17.05 -1.60
C ILE A 4 -21.52 16.35 -1.56
N GLY A 5 -21.98 15.88 -2.72
CA GLY A 5 -23.21 15.12 -2.82
C GLY A 5 -23.19 13.86 -1.95
N GLN A 6 -24.27 13.64 -1.19
CA GLN A 6 -24.34 12.49 -0.25
C GLN A 6 -24.33 11.12 -0.92
N LYS A 7 -24.72 11.04 -2.19
CA LYS A 7 -24.78 9.78 -2.95
C LYS A 7 -23.79 9.84 -4.10
N ALA A 8 -22.84 8.95 -4.07
CA ALA A 8 -21.99 8.68 -5.21
C ALA A 8 -22.73 7.76 -6.20
N ILE A 9 -22.67 8.07 -7.48
CA ILE A 9 -23.37 7.34 -8.55
C ILE A 9 -22.35 6.49 -9.28
N LYS A 10 -22.54 5.17 -9.26
CA LYS A 10 -21.73 4.26 -10.09
C LYS A 10 -22.18 4.37 -11.54
N LEU A 11 -21.23 4.61 -12.41
CA LEU A 11 -21.42 4.75 -13.85
C LEU A 11 -20.51 3.77 -14.59
N LYS A 12 -21.02 3.26 -15.70
CA LYS A 12 -20.21 2.55 -16.68
C LYS A 12 -19.95 3.49 -17.85
N LEU A 13 -18.69 3.82 -18.06
CA LEU A 13 -18.27 4.70 -19.14
C LEU A 13 -18.47 4.03 -20.50
N PRO A 14 -18.55 4.81 -21.60
CA PRO A 14 -18.60 4.26 -22.95
C PRO A 14 -17.41 3.32 -23.28
N THR A 15 -16.28 3.52 -22.60
CA THR A 15 -15.09 2.65 -22.67
C THR A 15 -15.28 1.28 -22.02
N GLY A 16 -16.39 1.07 -21.29
CA GLY A 16 -16.64 -0.14 -20.49
C GLY A 16 -16.08 -0.09 -19.07
N GLU A 17 -15.31 0.94 -18.75
CA GLU A 17 -14.73 1.17 -17.42
C GLU A 17 -15.81 1.58 -16.41
N GLU A 18 -15.75 1.06 -15.19
CA GLU A 18 -16.61 1.48 -14.08
C GLU A 18 -15.96 2.62 -13.33
N THR A 19 -16.70 3.70 -13.17
CA THR A 19 -16.28 4.86 -12.38
C THR A 19 -17.37 5.28 -11.40
N THR A 20 -17.01 6.15 -10.47
CA THR A 20 -17.94 6.70 -9.50
C THR A 20 -18.05 8.21 -9.69
N LEU A 21 -19.24 8.68 -10.01
CA LEU A 21 -19.54 10.09 -10.13
C LEU A 21 -19.83 10.68 -8.75
N VAL A 22 -19.11 11.72 -8.39
CA VAL A 22 -19.30 12.54 -7.19
C VAL A 22 -19.63 13.95 -7.62
N PHE A 23 -20.74 14.49 -7.12
CA PHE A 23 -21.10 15.89 -7.36
C PHE A 23 -20.47 16.78 -6.30
N LEU A 24 -19.81 17.83 -6.77
CA LEU A 24 -19.33 18.94 -5.95
C LEU A 24 -20.17 20.17 -6.30
N ASP A 25 -20.79 20.79 -5.32
CA ASP A 25 -21.54 22.04 -5.47
C ASP A 25 -20.80 23.15 -4.72
N SER A 26 -20.50 24.22 -5.41
CA SER A 26 -19.83 25.38 -4.83
C SER A 26 -20.79 26.53 -4.62
N GLU A 27 -20.57 27.26 -3.57
CA GLU A 27 -21.18 28.57 -3.34
C GLU A 27 -21.00 29.47 -4.55
N GLY A 28 -22.04 30.24 -4.89
CA GLY A 28 -21.96 31.15 -6.02
C GLY A 28 -20.90 32.23 -5.82
N ILE A 29 -20.03 32.40 -6.82
CA ILE A 29 -18.98 33.41 -6.83
C ILE A 29 -19.61 34.79 -6.82
N GLY A 30 -19.17 35.69 -5.92
CA GLY A 30 -19.73 37.04 -5.77
C GLY A 30 -21.12 37.05 -5.16
N SER A 31 -21.51 36.07 -4.36
CA SER A 31 -22.79 36.01 -3.67
C SER A 31 -22.91 37.14 -2.63
N ILE A 32 -24.00 37.91 -2.72
CA ILE A 32 -24.29 39.02 -1.79
C ILE A 32 -24.59 38.50 -0.37
N ASP A 33 -24.98 37.25 -0.24
CA ASP A 33 -25.36 36.61 1.04
C ASP A 33 -24.15 36.21 1.90
N SER A 34 -22.95 36.16 1.33
CA SER A 34 -21.73 35.88 2.08
C SER A 34 -21.19 37.18 2.70
N LYS A 35 -21.59 37.49 3.92
CA LYS A 35 -21.14 38.69 4.67
C LYS A 35 -19.61 38.76 4.89
N ASP A 36 -18.88 37.68 4.65
CA ASP A 36 -17.43 37.54 4.89
C ASP A 36 -16.64 37.05 3.66
N SER A 37 -17.26 36.94 2.45
CA SER A 37 -16.50 36.51 1.26
C SER A 37 -15.65 37.66 0.75
N THR A 38 -14.37 37.55 0.96
CA THR A 38 -13.37 38.34 0.25
C THR A 38 -13.12 37.72 -1.13
N ASP A 39 -12.69 38.53 -2.11
CA ASP A 39 -12.20 38.01 -3.43
C ASP A 39 -11.20 36.85 -3.26
N ALA A 40 -10.46 36.83 -2.14
CA ALA A 40 -9.53 35.77 -1.81
C ALA A 40 -10.23 34.42 -1.53
N THR A 41 -11.34 34.43 -0.79
CA THR A 41 -12.11 33.22 -0.48
C THR A 41 -12.76 32.64 -1.73
N ASP A 42 -13.35 33.49 -2.58
CA ASP A 42 -13.94 33.07 -3.84
C ASP A 42 -12.88 32.47 -4.79
N ASN A 43 -11.71 33.09 -4.85
CA ASN A 43 -10.55 32.53 -5.58
C ASN A 43 -10.14 31.14 -5.06
N GLN A 44 -10.08 30.95 -3.75
CA GLN A 44 -9.73 29.67 -3.14
C GLN A 44 -10.78 28.59 -3.45
N ILE A 45 -12.07 28.91 -3.35
CA ILE A 45 -13.18 28.00 -3.67
C ILE A 45 -13.11 27.61 -5.15
N PHE A 46 -12.90 28.57 -6.03
CA PHE A 46 -12.79 28.30 -7.46
C PHE A 46 -11.55 27.45 -7.76
N THR A 47 -10.41 27.81 -7.21
CA THR A 47 -9.16 27.04 -7.34
C THR A 47 -9.36 25.59 -6.92
N LEU A 48 -9.96 25.38 -5.75
CA LEU A 48 -10.23 24.05 -5.23
C LEU A 48 -11.19 23.26 -6.13
N SER A 49 -12.24 23.93 -6.65
CA SER A 49 -13.17 23.32 -7.59
C SER A 49 -12.50 22.87 -8.87
N VAL A 50 -11.57 23.66 -9.41
CA VAL A 50 -10.75 23.29 -10.59
C VAL A 50 -9.82 22.12 -10.29
N LEU A 51 -9.16 22.13 -9.14
CA LEU A 51 -8.22 21.09 -8.76
C LEU A 51 -8.88 19.73 -8.55
N LEU A 52 -10.08 19.71 -7.97
CA LEU A 52 -10.78 18.48 -7.61
C LEU A 52 -11.62 17.89 -8.74
N SER A 53 -12.19 18.72 -9.60
CA SER A 53 -13.12 18.24 -10.63
C SER A 53 -12.39 17.58 -11.81
N SER A 54 -13.02 16.61 -12.44
CA SER A 54 -12.68 16.11 -13.78
C SER A 54 -13.48 16.85 -14.87
N LEU A 55 -14.69 17.31 -14.51
CA LEU A 55 -15.54 18.15 -15.34
C LEU A 55 -16.02 19.32 -14.48
N LEU A 56 -15.64 20.54 -14.84
CA LEU A 56 -16.06 21.76 -14.17
C LEU A 56 -17.26 22.37 -14.92
N ILE A 57 -18.43 22.36 -14.30
CA ILE A 57 -19.64 22.98 -14.86
C ILE A 57 -19.74 24.41 -14.33
N TYR A 58 -19.45 25.39 -15.18
CA TYR A 58 -19.69 26.79 -14.88
C TYR A 58 -21.12 27.19 -15.24
N ASN A 59 -21.88 27.49 -14.21
CA ASN A 59 -23.32 27.71 -14.32
C ASN A 59 -23.65 29.21 -14.32
N SER A 60 -24.15 29.74 -15.44
CA SER A 60 -24.56 31.12 -15.60
C SER A 60 -25.99 31.27 -16.11
N LYS A 61 -26.52 32.48 -16.06
CA LYS A 61 -27.83 32.80 -16.58
C LYS A 61 -27.71 33.67 -17.83
N ASN A 62 -28.66 33.52 -18.75
CA ASN A 62 -28.78 34.27 -19.99
C ASN A 62 -27.60 34.06 -20.96
N VAL A 63 -27.76 34.53 -22.18
CA VAL A 63 -26.68 34.47 -23.18
C VAL A 63 -25.46 35.27 -22.68
N PRO A 64 -24.29 34.68 -22.58
CA PRO A 64 -23.10 35.33 -22.06
C PRO A 64 -22.73 36.58 -22.84
N ASN A 65 -22.31 37.60 -22.12
CA ASN A 65 -21.80 38.83 -22.67
C ASN A 65 -20.41 39.17 -22.08
N THR A 66 -19.88 40.34 -22.39
CA THR A 66 -18.56 40.78 -21.92
C THR A 66 -18.46 40.84 -20.39
N SER A 67 -19.55 41.25 -19.70
CA SER A 67 -19.58 41.29 -18.23
C SER A 67 -19.53 39.91 -17.62
N ASP A 68 -20.14 38.91 -18.27
CA ASP A 68 -20.09 37.52 -17.80
C ASP A 68 -18.68 36.91 -17.98
N LEU A 69 -17.96 37.33 -19.03
CA LEU A 69 -16.56 37.01 -19.17
C LEU A 69 -15.71 37.62 -18.05
N GLU A 70 -15.98 38.88 -17.66
CA GLU A 70 -15.24 39.54 -16.59
C GLU A 70 -15.44 38.85 -15.22
N LYS A 71 -16.61 38.22 -14.99
CA LYS A 71 -16.82 37.35 -13.79
C LYS A 71 -15.89 36.14 -13.74
N LEU A 72 -15.31 35.72 -14.86
CA LEU A 72 -14.35 34.66 -14.93
C LEU A 72 -12.91 35.12 -14.66
N HIS A 73 -12.71 36.34 -14.13
CA HIS A 73 -11.37 36.83 -13.77
C HIS A 73 -10.63 35.91 -12.79
N PHE A 74 -11.34 35.06 -12.02
CA PHE A 74 -10.75 34.04 -11.17
C PHE A 74 -9.86 33.04 -11.94
N VAL A 75 -10.17 32.81 -13.24
CA VAL A 75 -9.35 31.92 -14.07
C VAL A 75 -7.96 32.52 -14.32
N SER A 76 -7.86 33.86 -14.47
CA SER A 76 -6.55 34.51 -14.59
C SER A 76 -5.74 34.46 -13.30
N LYS A 77 -6.41 34.32 -12.15
CA LYS A 77 -5.77 34.16 -10.85
C LYS A 77 -5.29 32.72 -10.57
N LEU A 78 -5.72 31.75 -11.37
CA LEU A 78 -5.27 30.36 -11.20
C LEU A 78 -3.76 30.24 -11.33
N SER A 79 -3.12 31.01 -12.22
CA SER A 79 -1.67 31.02 -12.38
C SER A 79 -0.93 31.48 -11.12
N ASP A 80 -1.56 32.36 -10.34
CA ASP A 80 -1.02 32.86 -9.09
C ASP A 80 -1.32 31.90 -7.91
N SER A 81 -2.34 31.07 -8.08
CA SER A 81 -2.90 30.19 -7.04
C SER A 81 -2.51 28.71 -7.22
N ILE A 82 -1.95 28.34 -8.36
CA ILE A 82 -1.59 26.96 -8.67
C ILE A 82 -0.21 26.92 -9.30
N ARG A 83 0.65 26.06 -8.77
CA ARG A 83 1.92 25.67 -9.39
C ARG A 83 1.90 24.19 -9.72
N VAL A 84 2.59 23.79 -10.76
CA VAL A 84 2.78 22.35 -11.08
C VAL A 84 3.98 21.80 -10.33
N ARG A 85 5.02 22.63 -10.15
CA ARG A 85 6.25 22.26 -9.44
C ARG A 85 6.67 23.37 -8.47
N SER A 86 7.17 23.01 -7.30
CA SER A 86 7.61 23.96 -6.27
C SER A 86 8.77 24.89 -6.71
N ASN A 87 9.59 24.45 -7.66
CA ASN A 87 10.80 25.15 -8.11
C ASN A 87 10.69 25.68 -9.54
N ALA A 88 9.48 25.83 -10.10
CA ALA A 88 9.31 26.29 -11.46
C ALA A 88 9.58 27.80 -11.57
N GLU A 89 10.58 28.18 -12.35
CA GLU A 89 10.88 29.58 -12.70
C GLU A 89 9.97 30.08 -13.83
N ASN A 90 9.31 29.18 -14.59
CA ASN A 90 8.57 29.49 -15.80
C ASN A 90 7.09 29.14 -15.68
N THR A 91 6.27 30.13 -15.35
CA THR A 91 4.80 30.01 -15.19
C THR A 91 4.08 29.53 -16.47
N ARG A 92 4.62 29.76 -17.67
CA ARG A 92 3.99 29.30 -18.92
C ARG A 92 4.12 27.79 -19.12
N GLU A 93 5.23 27.20 -18.74
CA GLU A 93 5.42 25.75 -18.80
C GLU A 93 4.54 25.05 -17.74
N ASP A 94 4.38 25.65 -16.57
CA ASP A 94 3.52 25.14 -15.52
C ASP A 94 2.04 25.13 -15.95
N VAL A 95 1.57 26.20 -16.58
CA VAL A 95 0.21 26.28 -17.12
C VAL A 95 -0.01 25.22 -18.21
N ALA A 96 0.94 25.03 -19.10
CA ALA A 96 0.83 24.02 -20.16
C ALA A 96 0.75 22.59 -19.57
N LYS A 97 1.54 22.29 -18.55
CA LYS A 97 1.50 21.00 -17.83
C LYS A 97 0.21 20.83 -17.03
N PHE A 98 -0.23 21.89 -16.34
CA PHE A 98 -1.48 21.86 -15.59
C PHE A 98 -2.69 21.54 -16.49
N LYS A 99 -2.67 22.02 -17.74
CA LYS A 99 -3.72 21.73 -18.72
C LYS A 99 -3.98 20.23 -18.92
N GLU A 100 -2.96 19.38 -18.79
CA GLU A 100 -3.10 17.92 -18.92
C GLU A 100 -3.98 17.33 -17.79
N TYR A 101 -3.92 17.92 -16.60
CA TYR A 101 -4.62 17.47 -15.38
C TYR A 101 -5.86 18.29 -15.06
N SER A 102 -6.05 19.40 -15.77
CA SER A 102 -7.19 20.29 -15.57
C SER A 102 -8.50 19.62 -15.98
N PRO A 103 -9.62 20.04 -15.38
CA PRO A 103 -10.92 19.56 -15.81
C PRO A 103 -11.27 20.02 -17.23
N GLU A 104 -12.21 19.33 -17.86
CA GLU A 104 -12.95 19.93 -18.97
C GLU A 104 -13.81 21.08 -18.44
N PHE A 105 -13.85 22.18 -19.15
CA PHE A 105 -14.70 23.32 -18.82
C PHE A 105 -16.00 23.22 -19.60
N PHE A 106 -17.11 23.15 -18.85
CA PHE A 106 -18.44 23.07 -19.43
C PHE A 106 -19.27 24.28 -19.00
N TRP A 107 -19.54 25.18 -19.93
CA TRP A 107 -20.33 26.36 -19.66
C TRP A 107 -21.83 26.02 -19.81
N LEU A 108 -22.53 25.86 -18.70
CA LEU A 108 -23.97 25.67 -18.65
C LEU A 108 -24.68 27.02 -18.53
N ILE A 109 -25.39 27.39 -19.57
CA ILE A 109 -26.09 28.67 -19.67
C ILE A 109 -27.59 28.41 -19.50
N ARG A 110 -28.14 28.92 -18.43
CA ARG A 110 -29.55 28.73 -18.08
C ARG A 110 -30.41 29.92 -18.47
N ASP A 111 -31.69 29.70 -18.48
CA ASP A 111 -32.73 30.72 -18.68
C ASP A 111 -32.59 31.44 -20.03
N VAL A 112 -32.10 30.75 -21.03
CA VAL A 112 -31.96 31.28 -22.39
C VAL A 112 -33.36 31.33 -23.03
N THR A 113 -33.78 32.55 -23.37
CA THR A 113 -35.10 32.82 -23.95
C THR A 113 -35.02 33.25 -25.40
N LEU A 114 -33.84 33.68 -25.86
CA LEU A 114 -33.62 34.12 -27.22
C LEU A 114 -32.78 33.12 -28.00
N GLU A 115 -33.12 32.99 -29.28
CA GLU A 115 -32.29 32.22 -30.19
C GLU A 115 -30.95 32.96 -30.44
N ILE A 116 -29.86 32.22 -30.36
CA ILE A 116 -28.54 32.75 -30.62
C ILE A 116 -28.30 32.71 -32.13
N THR A 117 -28.08 33.88 -32.72
CA THR A 117 -27.88 34.01 -34.16
C THR A 117 -26.56 34.70 -34.49
N ASP A 118 -26.06 34.46 -35.70
CA ASP A 118 -24.94 35.18 -36.29
C ASP A 118 -25.35 36.58 -36.81
N GLU A 119 -24.41 37.27 -37.43
CA GLU A 119 -24.63 38.58 -37.99
C GLU A 119 -25.63 38.59 -39.17
N ASN A 120 -25.93 37.42 -39.71
CA ASN A 120 -26.87 37.19 -40.80
C ASN A 120 -28.21 36.61 -40.31
N ASN A 121 -28.50 36.69 -39.01
CA ASN A 121 -29.67 36.09 -38.36
C ASN A 121 -29.81 34.58 -38.55
N LYS A 122 -28.71 33.86 -38.80
CA LYS A 122 -28.75 32.40 -38.85
C LYS A 122 -28.51 31.82 -37.46
N PRO A 123 -29.24 30.77 -37.07
CA PRO A 123 -29.02 30.10 -35.79
C PRO A 123 -27.56 29.69 -35.65
N MET A 124 -26.99 29.98 -34.50
CA MET A 124 -25.62 29.62 -34.14
C MET A 124 -25.66 28.79 -32.87
N ASP A 125 -24.91 27.71 -32.88
CA ASP A 125 -24.77 26.93 -31.65
C ASP A 125 -23.95 27.69 -30.60
N ILE A 126 -24.25 27.41 -29.34
CA ILE A 126 -23.67 28.17 -28.20
C ILE A 126 -22.14 28.02 -28.12
N LYS A 127 -21.58 26.87 -28.48
CA LYS A 127 -20.13 26.66 -28.46
C LYS A 127 -19.45 27.57 -29.49
N THR A 128 -19.96 27.61 -30.69
CA THR A 128 -19.52 28.52 -31.77
C THR A 128 -19.65 29.97 -31.34
N TYR A 129 -20.79 30.34 -30.69
CA TYR A 129 -20.99 31.69 -30.16
C TYR A 129 -19.91 32.05 -29.11
N LEU A 130 -19.63 31.14 -28.16
CA LEU A 130 -18.61 31.39 -27.16
C LEU A 130 -17.23 31.56 -27.82
N GLU A 131 -16.85 30.71 -28.76
CA GLU A 131 -15.56 30.74 -29.42
C GLU A 131 -15.38 32.01 -30.27
N GLN A 132 -16.40 32.40 -31.02
CA GLN A 132 -16.33 33.50 -31.99
C GLN A 132 -16.65 34.88 -31.41
N LYS A 133 -17.47 34.97 -30.39
CA LYS A 133 -17.92 36.24 -29.81
C LYS A 133 -17.33 36.50 -28.41
N ILE A 134 -17.38 35.54 -27.52
CA ILE A 134 -16.95 35.74 -26.13
C ILE A 134 -15.45 35.50 -25.94
N LEU A 135 -14.94 34.39 -26.44
CA LEU A 135 -13.55 33.97 -26.25
C LEU A 135 -12.61 34.45 -27.38
N LYS A 136 -13.14 35.14 -28.37
CA LYS A 136 -12.34 35.78 -29.41
C LYS A 136 -11.61 36.99 -28.83
N LYS A 137 -10.30 37.06 -29.09
CA LYS A 137 -9.47 38.20 -28.65
C LYS A 137 -10.00 39.53 -29.19
N GLU A 138 -10.20 40.48 -28.32
CA GLU A 138 -10.58 41.86 -28.67
C GLU A 138 -9.37 42.61 -29.20
N ARG A 139 -9.63 43.48 -30.16
CA ARG A 139 -8.64 44.47 -30.68
C ARG A 139 -8.68 45.71 -29.80
N GLY A 140 -7.53 46.21 -29.40
CA GLY A 140 -7.40 47.42 -28.58
C GLY A 140 -6.28 47.29 -27.55
N VAL A 141 -5.91 48.42 -26.95
CA VAL A 141 -4.79 48.53 -26.00
C VAL A 141 -5.25 49.08 -24.63
N SER A 142 -6.57 49.27 -24.42
CA SER A 142 -7.05 49.76 -23.15
C SER A 142 -6.86 48.68 -22.05
N GLU A 143 -6.69 49.12 -20.83
CA GLU A 143 -6.54 48.23 -19.67
C GLU A 143 -7.70 47.24 -19.56
N ALA A 144 -8.93 47.66 -19.78
CA ALA A 144 -10.11 46.81 -19.79
C ALA A 144 -10.05 45.72 -20.87
N VAL A 145 -9.60 46.08 -22.09
CA VAL A 145 -9.39 45.09 -23.20
C VAL A 145 -8.30 44.12 -22.85
N ASN A 146 -7.18 44.61 -22.31
CA ASN A 146 -6.06 43.74 -21.90
C ASN A 146 -6.50 42.75 -20.84
N ARG A 147 -7.21 43.21 -19.79
CA ARG A 147 -7.74 42.34 -18.74
C ARG A 147 -8.70 41.28 -19.28
N ARG A 148 -9.62 41.64 -20.18
CA ARG A 148 -10.51 40.66 -20.80
C ARG A 148 -9.77 39.66 -21.70
N ASN A 149 -8.75 40.11 -22.41
CA ASN A 149 -7.95 39.24 -23.23
C ASN A 149 -7.10 38.27 -22.38
N GLU A 150 -6.59 38.74 -21.25
CA GLU A 150 -5.92 37.87 -20.26
C GLU A 150 -6.85 36.78 -19.75
N ILE A 151 -8.09 37.11 -19.39
CA ILE A 151 -9.10 36.11 -18.98
C ILE A 151 -9.34 35.10 -20.11
N ARG A 152 -9.47 35.52 -21.36
CA ARG A 152 -9.65 34.63 -22.52
C ARG A 152 -8.48 33.71 -22.74
N GLU A 153 -7.27 34.21 -22.65
CA GLU A 153 -6.05 33.43 -22.79
C GLU A 153 -5.92 32.43 -21.65
N SER A 154 -6.22 32.83 -20.42
CA SER A 154 -6.22 31.98 -19.25
C SER A 154 -7.21 30.81 -19.39
N ILE A 155 -8.46 31.10 -19.78
CA ILE A 155 -9.46 30.03 -20.00
C ILE A 155 -8.96 29.01 -21.03
N LYS A 156 -8.41 29.46 -22.15
CA LYS A 156 -7.89 28.57 -23.21
C LYS A 156 -6.63 27.80 -22.80
N SER A 157 -5.83 28.38 -21.94
CA SER A 157 -4.58 27.80 -21.47
C SER A 157 -4.79 26.78 -20.38
N PHE A 158 -5.67 27.10 -19.42
CA PHE A 158 -5.89 26.25 -18.24
C PHE A 158 -6.76 25.03 -18.50
N PHE A 159 -7.81 25.16 -19.30
CA PHE A 159 -8.75 24.07 -19.47
C PHE A 159 -8.43 23.18 -20.69
N LYS A 160 -8.59 21.88 -20.49
CA LYS A 160 -8.30 20.87 -21.53
C LYS A 160 -9.22 21.01 -22.74
N SER A 161 -10.51 21.23 -22.47
CA SER A 161 -11.52 21.51 -23.48
C SER A 161 -12.53 22.52 -22.96
N ILE A 162 -13.18 23.23 -23.87
CA ILE A 162 -14.25 24.17 -23.57
C ILE A 162 -15.49 23.72 -24.33
N ASN A 163 -16.55 23.45 -23.59
CA ASN A 163 -17.85 23.06 -24.13
C ASN A 163 -18.93 23.95 -23.55
N ALA A 164 -20.06 24.01 -24.21
CA ALA A 164 -21.19 24.79 -23.72
C ALA A 164 -22.53 24.15 -24.06
N PHE A 165 -23.52 24.44 -23.27
CA PHE A 165 -24.90 24.03 -23.49
C PHE A 165 -25.88 25.04 -22.94
N THR A 166 -27.03 25.18 -23.58
CA THR A 166 -28.08 26.10 -23.17
C THR A 166 -29.29 25.34 -22.65
N LEU A 167 -29.84 25.81 -21.53
CA LEU A 167 -31.14 25.38 -21.03
C LEU A 167 -32.14 26.55 -21.08
N PRO A 168 -33.33 26.32 -21.62
CA PRO A 168 -34.40 27.31 -21.55
C PRO A 168 -34.93 27.44 -20.13
N VAL A 169 -35.81 28.42 -19.91
CA VAL A 169 -36.47 28.61 -18.62
C VAL A 169 -37.32 27.38 -18.29
N PRO A 170 -37.16 26.77 -17.10
CA PRO A 170 -37.90 25.56 -16.73
C PRO A 170 -39.43 25.75 -16.70
N SER A 171 -39.89 26.90 -16.28
CA SER A 171 -41.28 27.31 -16.23
C SER A 171 -41.40 28.84 -16.12
N HIS A 172 -42.50 29.42 -16.55
CA HIS A 172 -42.82 30.83 -16.27
C HIS A 172 -43.64 31.01 -14.99
N GLU A 173 -44.16 29.93 -14.44
CA GLU A 173 -44.98 29.95 -13.24
C GLU A 173 -44.09 29.93 -11.98
N LYS A 174 -44.20 30.98 -11.16
CA LYS A 174 -43.42 31.11 -9.91
C LYS A 174 -43.62 29.94 -8.96
N GLU A 175 -44.85 29.39 -8.92
CA GLU A 175 -45.19 28.27 -8.04
C GLU A 175 -44.44 26.99 -8.46
N VAL A 176 -44.35 26.72 -9.76
CA VAL A 176 -43.58 25.58 -10.32
C VAL A 176 -42.12 25.74 -9.99
N LEU A 177 -41.54 26.94 -10.15
CA LEU A 177 -40.13 27.21 -9.85
C LEU A 177 -39.81 27.06 -8.37
N ARG A 178 -40.69 27.52 -7.46
CA ARG A 178 -40.50 27.34 -6.00
C ARG A 178 -40.52 25.89 -5.56
N ASN A 179 -41.22 25.06 -6.28
CA ASN A 179 -41.39 23.65 -5.94
C ASN A 179 -40.52 22.71 -6.81
N MET A 180 -39.59 23.26 -7.60
CA MET A 180 -38.58 22.45 -8.30
C MET A 180 -37.83 21.61 -7.29
N GLY A 181 -37.65 20.33 -7.57
CA GLY A 181 -37.01 19.39 -6.66
C GLY A 181 -37.96 18.67 -5.69
N LYS A 182 -39.23 19.08 -5.59
CA LYS A 182 -40.21 18.24 -4.88
C LYS A 182 -40.64 17.05 -5.74
N PRO A 183 -40.89 15.89 -5.13
CA PRO A 183 -41.37 14.72 -5.84
C PRO A 183 -42.62 15.05 -6.69
N ASN A 184 -42.66 14.56 -7.92
CA ASN A 184 -43.77 14.76 -8.89
C ASN A 184 -43.94 16.14 -9.51
N ASN A 185 -43.15 17.16 -9.19
CA ASN A 185 -43.29 18.49 -9.79
C ASN A 185 -42.69 18.61 -11.21
N ASN A 186 -41.87 17.63 -11.63
CA ASN A 186 -41.28 17.63 -12.97
C ASN A 186 -42.29 17.63 -14.10
N LYS A 187 -43.51 17.15 -13.85
CA LYS A 187 -44.62 17.16 -14.83
C LYS A 187 -45.08 18.58 -15.23
N ASN A 188 -44.80 19.56 -14.39
CA ASN A 188 -45.20 20.95 -14.59
C ASN A 188 -44.09 21.79 -15.25
N LEU A 189 -42.97 21.17 -15.57
CA LEU A 189 -41.89 21.82 -16.29
C LEU A 189 -42.20 21.86 -17.80
N LYS A 190 -41.65 22.86 -18.49
CA LYS A 190 -41.80 22.96 -19.94
C LYS A 190 -41.20 21.72 -20.65
N GLY A 191 -41.91 21.20 -21.65
CA GLY A 191 -41.45 20.06 -22.44
C GLY A 191 -40.10 20.33 -23.10
N GLU A 192 -39.88 21.50 -23.64
CA GLU A 192 -38.60 21.92 -24.21
C GLU A 192 -37.47 21.85 -23.20
N PHE A 193 -37.69 22.34 -21.96
CA PHE A 193 -36.70 22.24 -20.89
C PHE A 193 -36.35 20.76 -20.58
N LEU A 194 -37.36 19.89 -20.48
CA LEU A 194 -37.16 18.49 -20.19
C LEU A 194 -36.36 17.78 -21.30
N VAL A 195 -36.68 18.05 -22.56
CA VAL A 195 -35.92 17.51 -23.71
C VAL A 195 -34.47 18.00 -23.67
N LYS A 196 -34.25 19.30 -23.47
CA LYS A 196 -32.89 19.85 -23.37
C LYS A 196 -32.13 19.31 -22.15
N LEU A 197 -32.83 19.08 -21.04
CA LEU A 197 -32.23 18.47 -19.85
C LEU A 197 -31.77 17.04 -20.09
N ASP A 198 -32.55 16.24 -20.83
CA ASP A 198 -32.17 14.86 -21.17
C ASP A 198 -31.00 14.85 -22.17
N ILE A 199 -30.98 15.76 -23.14
CA ILE A 199 -29.82 15.95 -24.03
C ILE A 199 -28.59 16.35 -23.20
N LEU A 200 -28.73 17.28 -22.24
CA LEU A 200 -27.63 17.67 -21.35
C LEU A 200 -27.09 16.46 -20.57
N LYS A 201 -27.97 15.64 -19.99
CA LYS A 201 -27.55 14.41 -19.27
C LYS A 201 -26.75 13.49 -20.18
N THR A 202 -27.18 13.31 -21.42
CA THR A 202 -26.48 12.48 -22.41
C THR A 202 -25.09 13.05 -22.73
N ILE A 203 -25.00 14.36 -22.99
CA ILE A 203 -23.73 15.05 -23.25
C ILE A 203 -22.80 14.94 -22.05
N LEU A 204 -23.31 15.14 -20.83
CA LEU A 204 -22.51 15.01 -19.61
C LEU A 204 -22.04 13.56 -19.42
N ALA A 205 -22.92 12.58 -19.70
CA ALA A 205 -22.56 11.16 -19.60
C ALA A 205 -21.42 10.76 -20.56
N GLU A 206 -21.37 11.37 -21.75
CA GLU A 206 -20.26 11.17 -22.69
C GLU A 206 -18.96 11.86 -22.26
N LYS A 207 -19.07 12.87 -21.41
CA LYS A 207 -17.92 13.66 -20.94
C LYS A 207 -17.39 13.22 -19.58
N TYR A 208 -18.12 12.36 -18.89
CA TYR A 208 -17.62 11.85 -17.63
C TYR A 208 -16.37 11.00 -17.86
N HIS A 209 -15.34 11.31 -17.11
CA HIS A 209 -14.12 10.54 -17.06
C HIS A 209 -13.56 10.55 -15.65
N SER A 210 -12.82 9.51 -15.31
CA SER A 210 -12.18 9.40 -14.02
C SER A 210 -11.15 10.51 -13.83
N LYS A 211 -11.09 11.11 -12.65
CA LYS A 211 -10.05 12.08 -12.33
C LYS A 211 -8.69 11.39 -12.36
N LYS A 212 -7.76 12.01 -13.05
CA LYS A 212 -6.40 11.51 -13.20
C LYS A 212 -5.44 12.32 -12.34
N GLY A 213 -4.48 11.64 -11.80
CA GLY A 213 -3.32 12.23 -11.17
C GLY A 213 -2.12 12.32 -12.12
N ILE A 214 -0.94 12.58 -11.59
CA ILE A 214 0.30 12.59 -12.37
C ILE A 214 0.52 11.18 -12.98
N ASN A 215 1.07 11.15 -14.19
CA ASN A 215 1.32 9.92 -14.95
C ASN A 215 0.04 9.14 -15.35
N ASP A 216 -1.08 9.85 -15.53
CA ASP A 216 -2.35 9.26 -15.97
C ASP A 216 -2.97 8.23 -15.00
N SER A 217 -2.46 8.13 -13.77
CA SER A 217 -3.03 7.26 -12.74
C SER A 217 -4.46 7.68 -12.39
N LEU A 218 -5.37 6.73 -12.28
CA LEU A 218 -6.76 6.99 -11.88
C LEU A 218 -6.85 7.19 -10.37
N LEU A 219 -7.54 8.26 -9.95
CA LEU A 219 -7.78 8.54 -8.54
C LEU A 219 -8.93 7.71 -7.99
N THR A 220 -8.69 7.07 -6.84
CA THR A 220 -9.77 6.53 -6.01
C THR A 220 -10.43 7.63 -5.19
N GLY A 221 -11.64 7.36 -4.67
CA GLY A 221 -12.32 8.31 -3.78
C GLY A 221 -11.50 8.64 -2.53
N THR A 222 -10.76 7.68 -2.00
CA THR A 222 -9.88 7.89 -0.83
C THR A 222 -8.73 8.81 -1.17
N GLN A 223 -8.07 8.59 -2.30
CA GLN A 223 -6.98 9.46 -2.78
C GLN A 223 -7.46 10.87 -3.12
N LEU A 224 -8.68 10.99 -3.66
CA LEU A 224 -9.30 12.29 -3.89
C LEU A 224 -9.55 13.04 -2.57
N ALA A 225 -9.93 12.32 -1.50
CA ALA A 225 -10.09 12.91 -0.17
C ALA A 225 -8.75 13.36 0.43
N ASP A 226 -7.70 12.57 0.30
CA ASP A 226 -6.34 12.92 0.76
C ASP A 226 -5.80 14.15 0.00
N LEU A 227 -6.05 14.19 -1.30
CA LEU A 227 -5.68 15.32 -2.15
C LEU A 227 -6.44 16.59 -1.76
N LEU A 228 -7.74 16.48 -1.48
CA LEU A 228 -8.57 17.58 -0.98
C LEU A 228 -8.00 18.13 0.34
N GLU A 229 -7.67 17.27 1.29
CA GLU A 229 -7.12 17.68 2.58
C GLU A 229 -5.79 18.42 2.39
N SER A 230 -4.91 17.90 1.54
CA SER A 230 -3.63 18.53 1.19
C SER A 230 -3.82 19.93 0.59
N TYR A 231 -4.79 20.10 -0.30
CA TYR A 231 -5.08 21.40 -0.88
C TYR A 231 -5.70 22.39 0.13
N ILE A 232 -6.59 21.93 0.99
CA ILE A 232 -7.18 22.78 2.03
C ILE A 232 -6.09 23.27 2.98
N GLN A 233 -5.17 22.40 3.39
CA GLN A 233 -4.03 22.78 4.23
C GLN A 233 -3.13 23.81 3.53
N ALA A 234 -2.82 23.58 2.25
CA ALA A 234 -2.02 24.50 1.45
C ALA A 234 -2.69 25.88 1.32
N LEU A 235 -3.97 25.93 0.96
CA LEU A 235 -4.72 27.18 0.78
C LEU A 235 -4.90 27.96 2.08
N ASN A 236 -4.98 27.29 3.22
CA ASN A 236 -5.10 27.92 4.53
C ASN A 236 -3.74 28.42 5.08
N THR A 237 -2.62 28.03 4.47
CA THR A 237 -1.30 28.50 4.88
C THR A 237 -0.98 29.83 4.20
N LYS A 238 -0.82 30.90 4.98
CA LYS A 238 -0.52 32.24 4.43
C LYS A 238 0.78 32.24 3.61
N GLY A 239 0.68 32.73 2.38
CA GLY A 239 1.82 32.85 1.46
C GLY A 239 2.22 31.54 0.77
N TYR A 240 1.50 30.45 1.02
CA TYR A 240 1.73 29.19 0.33
C TYR A 240 0.85 29.13 -0.94
N ILE A 241 1.48 28.76 -2.04
CA ILE A 241 0.79 28.51 -3.31
C ILE A 241 0.72 27.00 -3.48
N PRO A 242 -0.48 26.42 -3.65
CA PRO A 242 -0.63 24.98 -3.85
C PRO A 242 0.20 24.51 -5.05
N ASP A 243 1.10 23.60 -4.79
CA ASP A 243 1.90 22.92 -5.80
C ASP A 243 1.28 21.55 -6.08
N TRP A 244 0.83 21.36 -7.31
CA TRP A 244 0.17 20.12 -7.74
C TRP A 244 1.06 18.91 -7.52
N GLN A 245 2.34 19.01 -7.87
CA GLN A 245 3.28 17.90 -7.75
C GLN A 245 3.50 17.52 -6.28
N SER A 246 3.75 18.49 -5.41
CA SER A 246 3.95 18.23 -3.98
C SER A 246 2.70 17.70 -3.31
N ALA A 247 1.52 18.22 -3.64
CA ALA A 247 0.25 17.70 -3.13
C ALA A 247 -0.01 16.27 -3.63
N TRP A 248 0.32 15.97 -4.88
CA TRP A 248 0.24 14.64 -5.45
C TRP A 248 1.21 13.67 -4.79
N GLU A 249 2.48 14.05 -4.65
CA GLU A 249 3.50 13.24 -3.97
C GLU A 249 3.12 12.93 -2.53
N LEU A 250 2.54 13.92 -1.82
CA LEU A 250 2.01 13.71 -0.47
C LEU A 250 0.82 12.74 -0.48
N THR A 251 -0.11 12.88 -1.43
CA THR A 251 -1.26 11.98 -1.57
C THR A 251 -0.82 10.55 -1.87
N VAL A 252 0.15 10.40 -2.76
CA VAL A 252 0.78 9.11 -3.08
C VAL A 252 1.39 8.50 -1.81
N LYS A 253 2.17 9.28 -1.08
CA LYS A 253 2.79 8.84 0.17
C LYS A 253 1.75 8.37 1.19
N ILE A 254 0.70 9.15 1.43
CA ILE A 254 -0.39 8.81 2.35
C ILE A 254 -1.11 7.52 1.89
N ALA A 255 -1.34 7.37 0.58
CA ALA A 255 -1.95 6.17 0.03
C ALA A 255 -1.09 4.93 0.27
N TYR A 256 0.22 5.02 0.06
CA TYR A 256 1.14 3.92 0.35
C TYR A 256 1.25 3.60 1.84
N GLU A 257 1.30 4.60 2.71
CA GLU A 257 1.31 4.41 4.17
C GLU A 257 0.03 3.70 4.64
N ARG A 258 -1.12 4.11 4.12
CA ARG A 258 -2.42 3.48 4.40
C ARG A 258 -2.50 2.06 3.86
N ALA A 259 -2.07 1.85 2.62
CA ALA A 259 -2.01 0.54 1.99
C ALA A 259 -1.10 -0.41 2.79
N GLY A 260 0.07 0.08 3.18
CA GLY A 260 1.00 -0.67 4.02
C GLY A 260 0.41 -1.05 5.38
N LYS A 261 -0.31 -0.13 6.03
CA LYS A 261 -0.99 -0.42 7.29
C LYS A 261 -2.07 -1.48 7.15
N LYS A 262 -2.97 -1.33 6.18
CA LYS A 262 -4.04 -2.31 5.92
C LYS A 262 -3.49 -3.68 5.54
N ALA A 263 -2.49 -3.70 4.67
CA ALA A 263 -1.83 -4.93 4.27
C ALA A 263 -1.15 -5.63 5.46
N PHE A 264 -0.50 -4.85 6.33
CA PHE A 264 0.13 -5.39 7.53
C PHE A 264 -0.90 -5.96 8.52
N GLU A 265 -2.02 -5.29 8.72
CA GLU A 265 -3.13 -5.80 9.55
C GLU A 265 -3.68 -7.14 9.03
N VAL A 266 -3.78 -7.31 7.70
CA VAL A 266 -4.21 -8.59 7.09
C VAL A 266 -3.15 -9.66 7.32
N TYR A 267 -1.88 -9.34 7.09
CA TYR A 267 -0.77 -10.24 7.32
C TYR A 267 -0.69 -10.70 8.79
N GLU A 268 -0.80 -9.78 9.73
CA GLU A 268 -0.82 -10.06 11.16
C GLU A 268 -1.99 -10.96 11.56
N LYS A 269 -3.18 -10.74 11.00
CA LYS A 269 -4.36 -11.58 11.23
C LYS A 269 -4.18 -13.01 10.75
N CYS A 270 -3.40 -13.26 9.72
CA CYS A 270 -3.08 -14.61 9.25
C CYS A 270 -2.16 -15.34 10.23
N LEU A 271 -1.20 -14.65 10.84
CA LEU A 271 -0.25 -15.26 11.76
C LEU A 271 -0.77 -15.38 13.19
N THR A 272 -1.57 -14.43 13.65
CA THR A 272 -2.07 -14.38 15.03
C THR A 272 -2.72 -15.68 15.52
N PRO A 273 -3.53 -16.43 14.71
CA PRO A 273 -4.11 -17.70 15.12
C PRO A 273 -3.11 -18.79 15.46
N LEU A 274 -1.83 -18.64 15.06
CA LEU A 274 -0.77 -19.59 15.39
C LEU A 274 -0.29 -19.46 16.84
N THR A 275 -0.43 -18.29 17.45
CA THR A 275 0.08 -18.03 18.82
C THR A 275 -0.39 -19.04 19.86
N PRO A 276 -1.69 -19.42 19.94
CA PRO A 276 -2.15 -20.43 20.89
C PRO A 276 -1.72 -21.86 20.53
N MET A 277 -1.16 -22.07 19.34
CA MET A 277 -0.70 -23.37 18.85
C MET A 277 0.79 -23.61 19.11
N PHE A 278 1.50 -22.63 19.65
CA PHE A 278 2.92 -22.79 19.97
C PHE A 278 3.12 -23.69 21.19
N PRO A 279 4.15 -24.53 21.18
CA PRO A 279 5.09 -24.73 20.08
C PRO A 279 4.53 -25.63 18.98
N CYS A 280 4.92 -25.34 17.74
CA CYS A 280 4.56 -26.14 16.56
C CYS A 280 5.77 -26.25 15.58
N GLU A 281 5.61 -27.07 14.56
CA GLU A 281 6.60 -27.18 13.48
C GLU A 281 6.73 -25.84 12.72
N GLU A 282 7.97 -25.42 12.44
CA GLU A 282 8.26 -24.15 11.74
C GLU A 282 7.62 -24.09 10.35
N ASP A 283 7.52 -25.21 9.65
CA ASP A 283 6.88 -25.29 8.34
C ASP A 283 5.43 -24.80 8.34
N LYS A 284 4.73 -24.96 9.47
CA LYS A 284 3.37 -24.45 9.63
C LYS A 284 3.35 -22.93 9.68
N ILE A 285 4.30 -22.32 10.38
CA ILE A 285 4.43 -20.86 10.48
C ILE A 285 4.80 -20.29 9.11
N ILE A 286 5.69 -20.95 8.40
CA ILE A 286 6.14 -20.52 7.07
C ILE A 286 5.00 -20.57 6.05
N LYS A 287 4.19 -21.63 6.06
CA LYS A 287 3.04 -21.74 5.16
C LYS A 287 2.02 -20.61 5.39
N GLU A 288 1.70 -20.33 6.65
CA GLU A 288 0.79 -19.22 6.98
C GLU A 288 1.41 -17.86 6.66
N HIS A 289 2.73 -17.71 6.83
CA HIS A 289 3.47 -16.53 6.38
C HIS A 289 3.35 -16.32 4.87
N GLU A 290 3.63 -17.36 4.07
CA GLU A 290 3.54 -17.28 2.61
C GLU A 290 2.12 -16.92 2.15
N HIS A 291 1.11 -17.55 2.76
CA HIS A 291 -0.28 -17.27 2.49
C HIS A 291 -0.66 -15.83 2.85
N GLY A 292 -0.38 -15.42 4.09
CA GLY A 292 -0.70 -14.09 4.60
C GLY A 292 0.05 -12.99 3.85
N LEU A 293 1.31 -13.22 3.47
CA LEU A 293 2.09 -12.26 2.70
C LEU A 293 1.49 -12.06 1.30
N LYS A 294 1.04 -13.14 0.66
CA LYS A 294 0.39 -13.06 -0.65
C LYS A 294 -0.91 -12.23 -0.56
N GLU A 295 -1.77 -12.52 0.40
CA GLU A 295 -3.01 -11.77 0.61
C GLU A 295 -2.73 -10.29 0.91
N ALA A 296 -1.74 -10.01 1.76
CA ALA A 296 -1.35 -8.66 2.11
C ALA A 296 -0.82 -7.87 0.90
N ILE A 297 -0.04 -8.49 0.03
CA ILE A 297 0.45 -7.87 -1.21
C ILE A 297 -0.72 -7.56 -2.15
N ASP A 298 -1.70 -8.44 -2.25
CA ASP A 298 -2.89 -8.21 -3.08
C ASP A 298 -3.72 -7.03 -2.54
N ILE A 299 -3.85 -6.89 -1.22
CA ILE A 299 -4.47 -5.73 -0.58
C ILE A 299 -3.66 -4.47 -0.85
N PHE A 300 -2.33 -4.52 -0.64
CA PHE A 300 -1.45 -3.39 -0.91
C PHE A 300 -1.61 -2.87 -2.34
N ARG A 301 -1.66 -3.77 -3.32
CA ARG A 301 -1.89 -3.42 -4.73
C ARG A 301 -3.25 -2.77 -4.96
N LYS A 302 -4.32 -3.34 -4.40
CA LYS A 302 -5.69 -2.82 -4.54
C LYS A 302 -5.83 -1.42 -3.96
N GLU A 303 -5.17 -1.15 -2.84
CA GLU A 303 -5.25 0.14 -2.15
C GLU A 303 -4.38 1.22 -2.80
N THR A 304 -3.28 0.85 -3.44
CA THR A 304 -2.38 1.82 -4.08
C THR A 304 -2.82 2.22 -5.48
N LEU A 305 -3.38 1.32 -6.30
CA LEU A 305 -3.90 1.54 -7.68
C LEU A 305 -3.07 2.49 -8.57
N MET A 306 -1.79 2.65 -8.24
CA MET A 306 -0.90 3.61 -8.91
C MET A 306 0.08 2.87 -9.82
N ASP A 307 -0.45 2.09 -10.75
CA ASP A 307 0.33 1.21 -11.66
C ASP A 307 1.30 1.96 -12.59
N SER A 308 1.22 3.28 -12.64
CA SER A 308 2.05 4.07 -13.55
C SER A 308 3.45 4.37 -13.02
N ASP A 309 3.70 4.24 -11.72
CA ASP A 309 5.01 4.49 -11.10
C ASP A 309 5.59 3.21 -10.47
N VAL A 310 6.13 2.36 -11.34
CA VAL A 310 6.69 1.05 -10.97
C VAL A 310 7.84 1.19 -9.97
N GLU A 311 8.62 2.26 -10.05
CA GLU A 311 9.78 2.49 -9.18
C GLU A 311 9.33 2.83 -7.76
N HIS A 312 8.42 3.78 -7.61
CA HIS A 312 7.83 4.14 -6.32
C HIS A 312 7.03 3.00 -5.71
N PHE A 313 6.24 2.28 -6.51
CA PHE A 313 5.53 1.09 -6.05
C PHE A 313 6.50 0.05 -5.50
N GLY A 314 7.57 -0.26 -6.23
CA GLY A 314 8.58 -1.23 -5.82
C GLY A 314 9.28 -0.85 -4.52
N ALA A 315 9.63 0.43 -4.35
CA ALA A 315 10.26 0.94 -3.13
C ALA A 315 9.33 0.83 -1.90
N ASN A 316 8.08 1.27 -2.03
CA ASN A 316 7.10 1.21 -0.95
C ASN A 316 6.66 -0.23 -0.62
N LEU A 317 6.53 -1.08 -1.62
CA LEU A 317 6.28 -2.51 -1.41
C LEU A 317 7.42 -3.15 -0.65
N LYS A 318 8.67 -2.83 -0.99
CA LYS A 318 9.85 -3.32 -0.27
C LYS A 318 9.84 -2.87 1.19
N GLU A 319 9.52 -1.60 1.47
CA GLU A 319 9.40 -1.09 2.83
C GLU A 319 8.32 -1.84 3.63
N PHE A 320 7.16 -2.06 3.02
CA PHE A 320 6.10 -2.89 3.63
C PHE A 320 6.59 -4.30 3.92
N MET A 321 7.25 -4.95 2.95
CA MET A 321 7.74 -6.30 3.12
C MET A 321 8.78 -6.42 4.24
N LEU A 322 9.63 -5.41 4.43
CA LEU A 322 10.59 -5.38 5.54
C LEU A 322 9.92 -5.38 6.93
N LYS A 323 8.71 -4.83 7.05
CA LYS A 323 7.91 -4.92 8.29
C LYS A 323 7.39 -6.34 8.53
N CYS A 324 7.05 -7.06 7.47
CA CYS A 324 6.60 -8.45 7.55
C CYS A 324 7.77 -9.39 7.86
N VAL A 325 8.86 -9.21 7.16
CA VAL A 325 10.05 -10.09 7.26
C VAL A 325 11.30 -9.38 6.76
N THR A 326 12.40 -9.59 7.46
CA THR A 326 13.74 -9.14 7.07
C THR A 326 14.69 -10.33 7.10
N TYR A 327 15.60 -10.35 6.15
CA TYR A 327 16.54 -11.44 5.99
C TYR A 327 18.00 -10.92 5.99
N ASN A 328 18.90 -11.70 6.52
CA ASN A 328 20.33 -11.41 6.47
C ASN A 328 20.98 -11.91 5.17
N GLN A 329 22.28 -11.72 5.04
CA GLN A 329 23.05 -12.11 3.85
C GLN A 329 23.05 -13.62 3.59
N ASP A 330 22.88 -14.44 4.63
CA ASP A 330 22.81 -15.91 4.52
C ASP A 330 21.40 -16.45 4.29
N GLY A 331 20.39 -15.57 4.07
CA GLY A 331 19.00 -15.93 3.81
C GLY A 331 18.20 -16.35 5.05
N ARG A 332 18.65 -16.04 6.27
CA ARG A 332 17.91 -16.33 7.51
C ARG A 332 17.03 -15.15 7.92
N CYS A 333 15.80 -15.43 8.33
CA CYS A 333 14.91 -14.41 8.86
C CYS A 333 15.51 -13.78 10.13
N CYS A 334 15.71 -12.48 10.13
CA CYS A 334 16.34 -11.72 11.20
C CYS A 334 15.53 -10.52 11.69
N GLY A 335 14.34 -10.29 11.14
CA GLY A 335 13.49 -9.19 11.52
C GLY A 335 12.08 -9.29 10.95
N GLY A 336 11.27 -8.31 11.31
CA GLY A 336 9.85 -8.27 10.97
C GLY A 336 8.98 -9.16 11.86
N LEU A 337 7.68 -9.18 11.55
CA LEU A 337 6.70 -9.92 12.35
C LEU A 337 6.96 -11.42 12.34
N LEU A 338 7.32 -12.00 11.19
CA LEU A 338 7.66 -13.42 11.08
C LEU A 338 8.74 -13.81 12.09
N TYR A 339 9.78 -12.99 12.21
CA TYR A 339 10.86 -13.24 13.15
C TYR A 339 10.35 -13.37 14.60
N THR A 340 9.43 -12.50 14.98
CA THR A 340 8.83 -12.53 16.31
C THR A 340 8.09 -13.83 16.58
N PHE A 341 7.33 -14.33 15.61
CA PHE A 341 6.62 -15.61 15.71
C PHE A 341 7.58 -16.80 15.78
N LEU A 342 8.62 -16.79 14.96
CA LEU A 342 9.64 -17.86 14.99
C LEU A 342 10.37 -17.90 16.34
N ILE A 343 10.74 -16.75 16.91
CA ILE A 343 11.35 -16.70 18.25
C ILE A 343 10.38 -17.20 19.32
N GLN A 344 9.15 -16.71 19.32
CA GLN A 344 8.14 -17.14 20.32
C GLN A 344 7.92 -18.65 20.24
N ASN A 345 7.79 -19.20 19.04
CA ASN A 345 7.65 -20.65 18.85
C ASN A 345 8.85 -21.41 19.38
N ARG A 346 10.07 -20.91 19.09
CA ARG A 346 11.31 -21.50 19.58
C ARG A 346 11.42 -21.48 21.09
N ASP A 347 11.14 -20.33 21.71
CA ASP A 347 11.17 -20.18 23.18
C ASP A 347 10.17 -21.10 23.87
N GLN A 348 8.96 -21.24 23.30
CA GLN A 348 7.96 -22.14 23.85
C GLN A 348 8.33 -23.61 23.64
N SER A 349 8.91 -23.93 22.48
CA SER A 349 9.45 -25.27 22.22
C SER A 349 10.57 -25.62 23.23
N GLU A 350 11.49 -24.69 23.47
CA GLU A 350 12.58 -24.92 24.43
C GLU A 350 12.06 -25.11 25.85
N LYS A 351 11.09 -24.29 26.28
CA LYS A 351 10.44 -24.43 27.60
C LYS A 351 9.71 -25.77 27.74
N LEU A 352 8.90 -26.13 26.74
CA LEU A 352 8.18 -27.40 26.75
C LEU A 352 9.14 -28.58 26.82
N CYS A 353 10.12 -28.61 25.92
CA CYS A 353 11.07 -29.71 25.83
C CYS A 353 11.92 -29.86 27.10
N ASN A 354 12.38 -28.74 27.69
CA ASN A 354 13.07 -28.76 28.97
C ASN A 354 12.17 -29.26 30.11
N SER A 355 10.92 -28.77 30.16
CA SER A 355 9.95 -29.22 31.18
C SER A 355 9.69 -30.73 31.12
N ILE A 356 9.55 -31.28 29.91
CA ILE A 356 9.38 -32.72 29.69
C ILE A 356 10.58 -33.49 30.23
N ILE A 357 11.80 -33.05 29.89
CA ILE A 357 13.04 -33.71 30.37
C ILE A 357 13.15 -33.59 31.88
N ASP A 358 12.94 -32.40 32.44
CA ASP A 358 13.05 -32.17 33.87
C ASP A 358 12.05 -33.04 34.67
N ASP A 359 10.82 -33.14 34.21
CA ASP A 359 9.80 -33.98 34.81
C ASP A 359 10.16 -35.48 34.71
N LEU A 360 10.60 -35.92 33.55
CA LEU A 360 11.03 -37.33 33.37
C LEU A 360 12.30 -37.65 34.17
N MET A 361 13.23 -36.72 34.25
CA MET A 361 14.42 -36.87 35.09
C MET A 361 14.06 -37.01 36.57
N LYS A 362 13.28 -36.07 37.10
CA LYS A 362 12.86 -36.06 38.50
C LYS A 362 12.00 -37.24 38.89
N THR A 363 11.09 -37.63 38.01
CA THR A 363 10.14 -38.70 38.35
C THR A 363 10.69 -40.10 38.16
N LYS A 364 11.61 -40.29 37.21
CA LYS A 364 12.06 -41.63 36.81
C LYS A 364 13.55 -41.90 37.08
N LEU A 365 14.43 -40.97 36.80
CA LEU A 365 15.86 -41.19 36.87
C LEU A 365 16.45 -40.86 38.24
N GLU A 366 16.10 -39.70 38.83
CA GLU A 366 16.64 -39.29 40.12
C GLU A 366 16.39 -40.29 41.26
N PRO A 367 15.18 -40.88 41.37
CA PRO A 367 14.96 -41.90 42.39
C PRO A 367 15.85 -43.11 42.27
N LEU A 368 16.21 -43.49 41.05
CA LEU A 368 17.11 -44.61 40.78
C LEU A 368 18.57 -44.26 41.07
N LEU A 369 19.00 -43.04 40.76
CA LEU A 369 20.34 -42.54 41.05
C LEU A 369 20.63 -42.42 42.57
N LEU A 370 19.61 -42.19 43.36
CA LEU A 370 19.70 -42.13 44.83
C LEU A 370 19.83 -43.53 45.50
N ASN A 371 19.48 -44.60 44.79
CA ASN A 371 19.44 -45.99 45.32
C ASN A 371 20.37 -46.96 44.63
N ILE A 372 21.54 -46.52 44.16
CA ILE A 372 22.51 -47.34 43.44
C ILE A 372 23.24 -48.29 44.40
N ASN A 373 22.76 -49.53 44.50
CA ASN A 373 23.36 -50.54 45.40
C ASN A 373 23.85 -51.82 44.73
N HIS A 374 23.49 -52.09 43.45
CA HIS A 374 23.82 -53.34 42.74
C HIS A 374 23.97 -53.18 41.22
N GLN A 375 24.58 -54.17 40.56
CA GLN A 375 24.72 -54.27 39.11
C GLN A 375 23.37 -54.18 38.35
N SER A 376 22.33 -54.77 38.91
CA SER A 376 20.94 -54.66 38.41
C SER A 376 20.38 -53.23 38.41
N SER A 377 20.93 -52.34 39.23
CA SER A 377 20.53 -50.93 39.28
C SER A 377 21.02 -50.14 38.05
N TYR A 378 22.15 -50.56 37.46
CA TYR A 378 22.68 -49.90 36.24
C TYR A 378 21.86 -50.26 34.99
N GLU A 379 21.48 -51.55 34.84
CA GLU A 379 20.58 -51.97 33.75
C GLU A 379 19.20 -51.31 33.87
N ALA A 380 18.69 -51.17 35.08
CA ALA A 380 17.45 -50.42 35.33
C ALA A 380 17.58 -48.93 34.93
N ILE A 381 18.74 -48.31 35.21
CA ILE A 381 18.99 -46.91 34.80
C ILE A 381 19.03 -46.79 33.28
N LEU A 382 19.71 -47.71 32.58
CA LEU A 382 19.76 -47.71 31.12
C LEU A 382 18.36 -47.93 30.50
N SER A 383 17.57 -48.84 31.06
CA SER A 383 16.17 -49.06 30.64
C SER A 383 15.32 -47.82 30.83
N VAL A 384 15.47 -47.12 31.95
CA VAL A 384 14.74 -45.86 32.23
C VAL A 384 15.21 -44.73 31.32
N ILE A 385 16.49 -44.63 31.04
CA ILE A 385 16.99 -43.64 30.07
C ILE A 385 16.35 -43.86 28.71
N LYS A 386 16.28 -45.10 28.22
CA LYS A 386 15.59 -45.39 26.96
C LYS A 386 14.10 -45.05 27.02
N GLU A 387 13.44 -45.34 28.14
CA GLU A 387 12.04 -44.94 28.33
C GLU A 387 11.86 -43.40 28.33
N ILE A 388 12.81 -42.65 28.89
CA ILE A 388 12.85 -41.20 28.85
C ILE A 388 12.99 -40.72 27.42
N GLU A 389 13.92 -41.30 26.65
CA GLU A 389 14.10 -40.98 25.23
C GLU A 389 12.82 -41.19 24.43
N ASP A 390 12.22 -42.38 24.52
CA ASP A 390 11.00 -42.74 23.81
C ASP A 390 9.84 -41.78 24.18
N LYS A 391 9.66 -41.46 25.46
CA LYS A 391 8.64 -40.52 25.94
C LYS A 391 8.92 -39.10 25.53
N TYR A 392 10.18 -38.67 25.54
CA TYR A 392 10.56 -37.36 25.07
C TYR A 392 10.14 -37.18 23.62
N TRP A 393 10.57 -38.10 22.73
CA TRP A 393 10.26 -37.98 21.30
C TRP A 393 8.77 -38.14 20.96
N SER A 394 8.02 -38.79 21.82
CA SER A 394 6.55 -38.83 21.66
C SER A 394 5.84 -37.56 22.06
N SER A 395 6.46 -36.68 22.83
CA SER A 395 5.84 -35.51 23.45
C SER A 395 6.50 -34.18 23.07
N ALA A 396 7.75 -34.21 22.65
CA ALA A 396 8.51 -33.04 22.26
C ALA A 396 7.99 -32.48 20.92
N ILE A 397 7.74 -31.19 20.87
CA ILE A 397 7.19 -30.49 19.71
C ILE A 397 8.02 -29.23 19.44
N GLY A 398 8.24 -28.95 18.15
CA GLY A 398 8.79 -27.71 17.67
C GLY A 398 10.32 -27.73 17.44
N PRO A 399 10.87 -26.57 17.05
CA PRO A 399 12.19 -26.50 16.42
C PRO A 399 13.37 -26.81 17.34
N THR A 400 13.20 -26.74 18.66
CA THR A 400 14.28 -26.94 19.63
C THR A 400 14.35 -28.35 20.21
N ALA A 401 13.41 -29.22 19.83
CA ALA A 401 13.34 -30.57 20.36
C ALA A 401 14.66 -31.32 20.23
N GLY A 402 15.32 -31.23 19.06
CA GLY A 402 16.61 -31.84 18.82
C GLY A 402 17.77 -31.26 19.65
N ASP A 403 17.76 -29.92 19.79
CA ASP A 403 18.81 -29.21 20.52
C ASP A 403 18.73 -29.49 22.04
N VAL A 404 17.53 -29.52 22.58
CA VAL A 404 17.28 -29.84 23.98
C VAL A 404 17.65 -31.30 24.27
N PHE A 405 17.28 -32.19 23.36
CA PHE A 405 17.64 -33.61 23.50
C PHE A 405 19.18 -33.84 23.48
N LYS A 406 19.89 -33.10 22.62
CA LYS A 406 21.38 -33.17 22.63
C LYS A 406 21.97 -32.72 23.96
N LYS A 407 21.48 -31.62 24.52
CA LYS A 407 21.92 -31.14 25.84
C LYS A 407 21.65 -32.20 26.91
N PHE A 408 20.43 -32.75 26.91
CA PHE A 408 20.07 -33.84 27.81
C PHE A 408 21.00 -35.05 27.65
N HIS A 409 21.24 -35.49 26.43
CA HIS A 409 22.14 -36.62 26.15
C HIS A 409 23.54 -36.38 26.72
N THR A 410 24.08 -35.17 26.60
CA THR A 410 25.36 -34.80 27.19
C THR A 410 25.34 -34.94 28.72
N VAL A 411 24.28 -34.43 29.36
CA VAL A 411 24.13 -34.57 30.83
C VAL A 411 23.99 -36.03 31.26
N ILE A 412 23.28 -36.82 30.48
CA ILE A 412 23.13 -38.25 30.75
C ILE A 412 24.46 -39.00 30.63
N GLU A 413 25.24 -38.69 29.62
CA GLU A 413 26.59 -39.30 29.48
C GLU A 413 27.51 -38.94 30.66
N GLU A 414 27.48 -37.69 31.12
CA GLU A 414 28.20 -37.30 32.33
C GLU A 414 27.73 -38.04 33.57
N LYS A 415 26.39 -38.18 33.76
CA LYS A 415 25.83 -38.94 34.89
C LYS A 415 26.14 -40.44 34.79
N LYS A 416 26.12 -41.01 33.59
CA LYS A 416 26.55 -42.42 33.38
C LYS A 416 27.99 -42.60 33.83
N VAL A 417 28.89 -41.69 33.40
CA VAL A 417 30.30 -41.74 33.81
C VAL A 417 30.45 -41.63 35.34
N GLN A 418 29.73 -40.73 35.97
CA GLN A 418 29.73 -40.59 37.43
C GLN A 418 29.22 -41.86 38.12
N THR A 419 28.15 -42.43 37.61
CA THR A 419 27.54 -43.67 38.15
C THR A 419 28.49 -44.86 37.99
N MET A 420 29.15 -44.97 36.80
CA MET A 420 30.19 -45.98 36.58
C MET A 420 31.31 -45.86 37.58
N ASN A 421 31.79 -44.66 37.84
CA ASN A 421 32.85 -44.41 38.83
C ASN A 421 32.39 -44.78 40.26
N VAL A 422 31.15 -44.62 40.58
CA VAL A 422 30.58 -45.08 41.87
C VAL A 422 30.49 -46.61 41.92
N ILE A 423 29.96 -47.23 40.88
CA ILE A 423 29.83 -48.68 40.79
C ILE A 423 31.19 -49.36 40.76
N SER A 424 32.15 -48.79 40.03
CA SER A 424 33.53 -49.30 39.98
C SER A 424 34.27 -49.24 41.31
N LYS A 425 33.85 -48.35 42.19
CA LYS A 425 34.37 -48.26 43.56
C LYS A 425 33.67 -49.22 44.53
N LEU A 426 32.54 -49.75 44.12
CA LEU A 426 31.67 -50.53 45.03
C LEU A 426 31.62 -52.03 44.77
N ALA A 427 32.14 -52.53 43.66
CA ALA A 427 31.95 -53.95 43.36
C ALA A 427 33.10 -54.55 42.54
N ASP A 428 33.28 -55.83 42.74
CA ASP A 428 34.22 -56.77 42.02
C ASP A 428 33.96 -56.72 40.49
N TYR A 429 34.87 -56.47 39.89
CA TYR A 429 35.25 -55.61 38.79
C TYR A 429 35.11 -56.11 37.34
N ASN A 430 35.14 -57.36 37.08
CA ASN A 430 35.48 -57.80 35.69
C ASN A 430 34.27 -58.11 34.79
N ASN A 431 33.11 -58.39 35.30
CA ASN A 431 31.96 -58.80 34.48
C ASN A 431 31.03 -57.62 34.05
N GLU A 432 31.15 -56.50 34.74
CA GLU A 432 30.27 -55.32 34.45
C GLU A 432 30.82 -54.45 33.35
N MET A 433 32.15 -54.32 33.27
CA MET A 433 32.83 -53.50 32.25
C MET A 433 32.57 -53.97 30.82
N GLU A 434 32.39 -55.26 30.63
CA GLU A 434 32.16 -55.84 29.30
C GLU A 434 30.71 -55.66 28.85
N LYS A 435 29.75 -55.75 29.78
CA LYS A 435 28.33 -55.43 29.53
C LYS A 435 28.15 -53.93 29.24
N GLU A 436 28.84 -53.12 29.99
CA GLU A 436 28.84 -51.68 29.87
C GLU A 436 29.42 -51.18 28.56
N ARG A 437 30.48 -51.82 28.09
CA ARG A 437 31.10 -51.52 26.79
C ARG A 437 30.15 -51.82 25.63
N THR A 438 29.43 -52.90 25.73
CA THR A 438 28.50 -53.35 24.69
C THR A 438 27.26 -52.41 24.61
N GLU A 439 26.77 -51.97 25.75
CA GLU A 439 25.65 -51.03 25.82
C GLU A 439 26.02 -49.62 25.33
N LYS A 440 27.27 -49.19 25.67
CA LYS A 440 27.82 -47.92 25.20
C LYS A 440 28.00 -47.89 23.67
N LEU A 441 28.37 -49.06 23.11
CA LEU A 441 28.48 -49.21 21.66
C LEU A 441 27.09 -49.10 20.99
N ARG A 442 26.08 -49.75 21.60
CA ARG A 442 24.69 -49.71 21.09
C ARG A 442 24.09 -48.32 21.14
N MET A 443 24.37 -47.56 22.20
CA MET A 443 23.95 -46.17 22.30
C MET A 443 24.69 -45.27 21.33
N LYS A 444 25.98 -45.52 21.12
CA LYS A 444 26.74 -44.80 20.12
C LYS A 444 26.22 -45.09 18.71
N MET A 445 25.89 -46.34 18.42
CA MET A 445 25.25 -46.66 17.14
C MET A 445 23.88 -46.04 16.98
N ALA A 446 23.06 -46.02 18.07
CA ALA A 446 21.75 -45.33 18.04
C ALA A 446 21.91 -43.81 17.92
N CYS A 447 22.96 -43.23 18.53
CA CYS A 447 23.27 -41.80 18.37
C CYS A 447 23.76 -41.48 16.94
N ASP A 448 24.61 -42.35 16.40
CA ASP A 448 25.11 -42.23 15.02
C ASP A 448 23.98 -42.44 14.00
N GLU A 449 23.02 -43.35 14.28
CA GLU A 449 21.80 -43.51 13.45
C GLU A 449 20.89 -42.28 13.54
N ALA A 450 20.69 -41.72 14.76
CA ALA A 450 19.93 -40.51 14.96
C ALA A 450 20.61 -39.29 14.30
N GLU A 451 21.93 -39.24 14.35
CA GLU A 451 22.71 -38.18 13.67
C GLU A 451 22.68 -38.36 12.16
N GLN A 452 22.73 -39.59 11.65
CA GLN A 452 22.54 -39.88 10.23
C GLN A 452 21.12 -39.53 9.73
N GLU A 453 20.08 -39.83 10.54
CA GLU A 453 18.71 -39.48 10.18
C GLU A 453 18.50 -37.97 10.25
N LYS A 454 19.12 -37.29 11.23
CA LYS A 454 19.14 -35.85 11.30
C LYS A 454 19.85 -35.24 10.08
N GLU A 455 21.04 -35.74 9.74
CA GLU A 455 21.73 -35.30 8.53
C GLU A 455 20.91 -35.58 7.26
N ARG A 456 20.17 -36.71 7.24
CA ARG A 456 19.29 -37.04 6.12
C ARG A 456 18.12 -36.05 6.01
N LEU A 457 17.51 -35.71 7.14
CA LEU A 457 16.44 -34.68 7.22
C LEU A 457 16.99 -33.29 6.88
N GLU A 458 18.19 -32.95 7.35
CA GLU A 458 18.87 -31.70 7.00
C GLU A 458 19.20 -31.66 5.50
N ARG A 459 19.72 -32.76 4.92
CA ARG A 459 19.95 -32.85 3.47
C ARG A 459 18.64 -32.79 2.65
N GLN A 460 17.54 -33.39 3.16
CA GLN A 460 16.24 -33.25 2.51
C GLN A 460 15.72 -31.79 2.58
N LYS A 461 15.86 -31.13 3.75
CA LYS A 461 15.54 -29.72 3.90
C LYS A 461 16.42 -28.82 3.03
N GLU A 462 17.75 -29.13 2.99
CA GLU A 462 18.68 -28.40 2.11
C GLU A 462 18.39 -28.65 0.62
N ALA A 463 17.98 -29.85 0.25
CA ALA A 463 17.61 -30.16 -1.12
C ALA A 463 16.31 -29.43 -1.52
N GLN A 464 15.32 -29.43 -0.62
CA GLN A 464 14.08 -28.65 -0.82
C GLN A 464 14.37 -27.14 -0.83
N ALA A 465 15.24 -26.65 0.09
CA ALA A 465 15.66 -25.27 0.11
C ALA A 465 16.45 -24.87 -1.14
N LYS A 466 17.32 -25.77 -1.65
CA LYS A 466 18.04 -25.54 -2.93
C LYS A 466 17.08 -25.52 -4.12
N GLN A 467 16.11 -26.43 -4.13
CA GLN A 467 15.10 -26.47 -5.18
C GLN A 467 14.24 -25.19 -5.15
N HIS A 468 13.80 -24.81 -3.96
CA HIS A 468 13.13 -23.53 -3.74
C HIS A 468 14.02 -22.33 -4.07
N LEU A 469 15.33 -22.36 -3.73
CA LEU A 469 16.27 -21.30 -4.04
C LEU A 469 16.42 -21.08 -5.55
N GLU A 470 16.49 -22.18 -6.32
CA GLU A 470 16.63 -22.09 -7.77
C GLU A 470 15.32 -21.59 -8.42
N GLU A 471 14.18 -22.05 -7.93
CA GLU A 471 12.88 -21.50 -8.32
C GLU A 471 12.80 -20.01 -8.03
N VAL A 472 13.31 -19.55 -6.88
CA VAL A 472 13.40 -18.15 -6.45
C VAL A 472 14.29 -17.34 -7.36
N ARG A 473 15.49 -17.83 -7.63
CA ARG A 473 16.45 -17.13 -8.47
C ARG A 473 15.92 -16.92 -9.89
N VAL A 474 15.27 -17.96 -10.43
CA VAL A 474 14.60 -17.88 -11.73
C VAL A 474 13.46 -16.86 -11.68
N MET A 475 12.72 -16.82 -10.56
CA MET A 475 11.65 -15.86 -10.38
C MET A 475 12.15 -14.40 -10.21
N GLN A 476 13.22 -14.16 -9.42
CA GLN A 476 13.82 -12.83 -9.28
C GLN A 476 14.34 -12.29 -10.60
N GLN A 477 15.09 -13.13 -11.34
CA GLN A 477 15.60 -12.72 -12.66
C GLN A 477 14.47 -12.38 -13.66
N THR A 478 13.34 -13.12 -13.55
CA THR A 478 12.17 -12.83 -14.39
C THR A 478 11.47 -11.54 -13.94
N THR A 479 11.55 -11.21 -12.62
CA THR A 479 10.99 -9.98 -12.06
C THR A 479 11.79 -8.76 -12.49
N GLU A 480 13.10 -8.82 -12.34
CA GLU A 480 13.98 -7.73 -12.80
C GLU A 480 13.88 -7.52 -14.32
N ARG A 481 13.81 -8.62 -15.09
CA ARG A 481 13.58 -8.50 -16.54
C ARG A 481 12.25 -7.84 -16.84
N LYS A 482 11.18 -8.25 -16.16
CA LYS A 482 9.84 -7.69 -16.39
C LYS A 482 9.73 -6.23 -15.94
N ILE A 483 10.38 -5.86 -14.82
CA ILE A 483 10.46 -4.46 -14.39
C ILE A 483 11.27 -3.65 -15.41
N ASN A 484 12.36 -4.21 -15.92
CA ASN A 484 13.19 -3.55 -16.93
C ASN A 484 12.46 -3.47 -18.30
N GLU A 485 11.77 -4.53 -18.70
CA GLU A 485 10.93 -4.53 -19.90
C GLU A 485 9.80 -3.51 -19.79
N LEU A 486 9.13 -3.44 -18.63
CA LEU A 486 8.09 -2.44 -18.34
C LEU A 486 8.64 -1.00 -18.35
N ASN A 487 9.84 -0.81 -17.80
CA ASN A 487 10.50 0.50 -17.83
C ASN A 487 10.94 0.88 -19.25
N GLU A 488 11.42 -0.09 -20.02
CA GLU A 488 11.79 0.14 -21.42
C GLU A 488 10.57 0.29 -22.34
N GLU A 489 9.50 -0.48 -22.10
CA GLU A 489 8.23 -0.28 -22.80
C GLU A 489 7.60 1.07 -22.46
N ARG A 490 7.67 1.48 -21.18
CA ARG A 490 7.23 2.81 -20.76
C ARG A 490 8.03 3.92 -21.44
N LYS A 491 9.36 3.75 -21.54
CA LYS A 491 10.22 4.69 -22.27
C LYS A 491 9.88 4.71 -23.77
N ARG A 492 9.62 3.53 -24.35
CA ARG A 492 9.22 3.42 -25.76
C ARG A 492 7.83 4.00 -25.98
N ALA A 493 6.86 3.67 -25.11
CA ALA A 493 5.52 4.22 -25.16
C ALA A 493 5.52 5.75 -24.99
N MET A 494 6.35 6.29 -24.08
CA MET A 494 6.55 7.74 -23.94
C MET A 494 7.17 8.38 -25.20
N ASN A 495 8.06 7.66 -25.87
CA ASN A 495 8.69 8.16 -27.11
C ASN A 495 7.75 8.00 -28.32
N GLU A 496 6.96 6.92 -28.36
CA GLU A 496 5.96 6.69 -29.41
C GLU A 496 4.73 7.58 -29.26
N GLN A 497 4.29 7.86 -28.01
CA GLN A 497 3.21 8.83 -27.76
C GLN A 497 3.56 10.24 -28.24
N ARG A 498 4.85 10.57 -28.30
CA ARG A 498 5.30 11.83 -28.89
C ARG A 498 5.10 11.90 -30.41
N SER A 499 4.99 10.75 -31.06
CA SER A 499 4.86 10.67 -32.51
C SER A 499 3.49 10.26 -33.06
N THR A 500 2.59 9.72 -32.21
CA THR A 500 1.37 9.06 -32.71
C THR A 500 0.10 9.40 -31.95
N LEU A 501 -0.03 10.63 -31.47
CA LEU A 501 -1.16 11.09 -30.64
C LEU A 501 -2.56 11.01 -31.30
N ASN A 502 -2.69 10.40 -32.46
CA ASN A 502 -3.98 10.38 -33.15
C ASN A 502 -4.61 8.99 -33.46
N ASN A 503 -3.94 7.86 -33.15
CA ASN A 503 -4.49 6.56 -33.60
C ASN A 503 -4.45 5.39 -32.60
N GLN A 504 -4.15 5.57 -31.31
CA GLN A 504 -3.80 4.40 -30.49
C GLN A 504 -4.51 4.23 -29.12
N HIS A 505 -5.65 4.79 -28.93
CA HIS A 505 -6.38 4.59 -27.65
C HIS A 505 -6.85 3.14 -27.38
N THR A 506 -6.84 2.31 -28.40
CA THR A 506 -7.42 0.93 -28.29
C THR A 506 -6.38 -0.17 -28.01
N ALA A 507 -5.11 0.08 -28.30
CA ALA A 507 -4.05 -0.92 -28.13
C ALA A 507 -3.45 -0.96 -26.71
N GLU A 508 -3.56 0.13 -25.95
CA GLU A 508 -2.89 0.28 -24.65
C GLU A 508 -3.51 -0.56 -23.54
N MET A 509 -4.83 -0.75 -23.56
CA MET A 509 -5.54 -1.49 -22.50
C MET A 509 -5.22 -3.00 -22.50
N ALA A 510 -4.92 -3.58 -23.64
CA ALA A 510 -4.53 -4.99 -23.72
C ALA A 510 -3.13 -5.25 -23.15
N ASN A 511 -2.24 -4.24 -23.22
CA ASN A 511 -0.89 -4.35 -22.70
C ASN A 511 -0.83 -4.24 -21.17
N LEU A 512 -1.68 -3.39 -20.58
CA LEU A 512 -1.78 -3.24 -19.11
C LEU A 512 -2.19 -4.54 -18.41
N LYS A 513 -3.09 -5.31 -19.04
CA LYS A 513 -3.52 -6.61 -18.50
C LYS A 513 -2.37 -7.63 -18.47
N LYS A 514 -1.56 -7.64 -19.53
CA LYS A 514 -0.35 -8.50 -19.60
C LYS A 514 0.71 -8.10 -18.56
N GLN A 515 0.80 -6.82 -18.27
CA GLN A 515 1.74 -6.29 -17.27
C GLN A 515 1.30 -6.61 -15.84
N GLN A 516 0.01 -6.60 -15.57
CA GLN A 516 -0.55 -7.01 -14.29
C GLN A 516 -0.26 -8.48 -13.98
N ASP A 517 -0.40 -9.35 -14.96
CA ASP A 517 -0.08 -10.78 -14.84
C ASP A 517 1.44 -10.98 -14.59
N GLN A 518 2.27 -10.07 -15.12
CA GLN A 518 3.72 -10.10 -14.92
C GLN A 518 4.15 -9.66 -13.51
N ILE A 519 3.46 -8.71 -12.90
CA ILE A 519 3.71 -8.27 -11.52
C ILE A 519 3.33 -9.39 -10.54
N VAL A 520 2.24 -10.12 -10.81
CA VAL A 520 1.83 -11.29 -10.01
C VAL A 520 2.92 -12.37 -10.01
N ALA A 521 3.51 -12.64 -11.16
CA ALA A 521 4.63 -13.59 -11.26
C ALA A 521 5.86 -13.12 -10.45
N ASN A 522 6.07 -11.81 -10.36
CA ASN A 522 7.20 -11.22 -9.63
C ASN A 522 7.06 -11.25 -8.12
N THR A 523 5.83 -11.16 -7.63
CA THR A 523 5.55 -11.27 -6.19
C THR A 523 5.77 -12.69 -5.68
N ASN A 524 5.39 -13.67 -6.49
CA ASN A 524 5.65 -15.08 -6.15
C ASN A 524 7.16 -15.41 -5.99
N LYS A 525 8.04 -14.59 -6.57
CA LYS A 525 9.49 -14.75 -6.42
C LYS A 525 10.07 -14.20 -5.12
N GLN A 526 9.51 -13.11 -4.64
CA GLN A 526 9.96 -12.55 -3.37
C GLN A 526 9.61 -13.48 -2.20
N ILE A 527 8.51 -14.20 -2.30
CA ILE A 527 8.10 -15.21 -1.30
C ILE A 527 9.21 -16.28 -1.10
N GLN A 528 9.92 -16.59 -2.13
CA GLN A 528 10.99 -17.59 -2.07
C GLN A 528 12.32 -17.07 -1.47
N GLN A 529 12.59 -15.76 -1.55
CA GLN A 529 13.73 -15.19 -0.82
C GLN A 529 13.55 -15.34 0.70
N TYR A 530 12.29 -15.39 1.13
CA TYR A 530 11.94 -15.58 2.54
C TYR A 530 12.31 -16.97 3.09
N GLN A 531 12.26 -18.00 2.27
CA GLN A 531 12.63 -19.35 2.69
C GLN A 531 14.14 -19.52 2.94
N ASN A 532 14.95 -18.80 2.16
CA ASN A 532 16.41 -18.84 2.35
C ASN A 532 16.88 -18.06 3.58
N MET A 533 16.11 -17.07 3.97
CA MET A 533 16.42 -16.29 5.17
C MET A 533 16.11 -17.02 6.47
N GLN A 534 15.20 -17.98 6.46
CA GLN A 534 14.89 -18.80 7.61
C GLN A 534 16.14 -19.58 8.10
N ASN A 535 16.95 -20.03 7.16
CA ASN A 535 18.19 -20.73 7.50
C ASN A 535 19.25 -19.82 8.15
N ASN A 536 19.22 -18.54 7.80
CA ASN A 536 20.15 -17.55 8.35
C ASN A 536 19.75 -17.04 9.74
N LEU A 537 18.43 -17.01 10.01
CA LEU A 537 17.93 -16.60 11.31
C LEU A 537 18.41 -17.54 12.42
N ASN A 538 18.44 -18.84 12.13
CA ASN A 538 18.90 -19.85 13.09
C ASN A 538 20.36 -19.63 13.55
N GLN A 539 21.22 -19.09 12.67
CA GLN A 539 22.60 -18.74 13.06
C GLN A 539 22.67 -17.43 13.85
N GLN A 540 21.85 -16.44 13.49
CA GLN A 540 21.85 -15.16 14.23
C GLN A 540 21.22 -15.28 15.61
N ILE A 541 20.22 -16.14 15.77
CA ILE A 541 19.66 -16.46 17.09
C ILE A 541 20.75 -17.05 18.00
N GLN A 542 21.61 -17.92 17.47
CA GLN A 542 22.76 -18.44 18.24
C GLN A 542 23.76 -17.34 18.61
N GLN A 543 24.03 -16.42 17.68
CA GLN A 543 24.91 -15.27 17.96
C GLN A 543 24.27 -14.25 18.92
N ALA A 544 22.94 -14.00 18.79
CA ALA A 544 22.22 -13.12 19.69
C ALA A 544 22.15 -13.71 21.11
N HIS A 545 21.97 -15.02 21.26
CA HIS A 545 22.08 -15.68 22.58
C HIS A 545 23.46 -15.51 23.23
N ALA A 546 24.53 -15.60 22.42
CA ALA A 546 25.88 -15.34 22.90
C ALA A 546 26.07 -13.86 23.32
N GLN A 547 25.46 -12.93 22.57
CA GLN A 547 25.50 -11.51 22.91
C GLN A 547 24.61 -11.17 24.12
N ILE A 548 23.45 -11.79 24.25
CA ILE A 548 22.58 -11.61 25.43
C ILE A 548 23.27 -12.13 26.68
N GLN A 549 23.97 -13.27 26.64
CA GLN A 549 24.80 -13.72 27.75
C GLN A 549 25.92 -12.75 28.09
N GLN A 550 26.53 -12.11 27.08
CA GLN A 550 27.53 -11.04 27.32
C GLN A 550 26.92 -9.76 27.89
N LEU A 551 25.67 -9.43 27.54
CA LEU A 551 24.97 -8.26 28.04
C LEU A 551 24.39 -8.47 29.46
N GLN A 552 23.96 -9.70 29.77
CA GLN A 552 23.50 -10.04 31.12
C GLN A 552 24.61 -10.06 32.17
N ASN A 553 25.86 -10.24 31.73
CA ASN A 553 27.05 -10.21 32.61
C ASN A 553 27.71 -8.82 32.73
N ARG A 554 27.10 -7.78 32.18
CA ARG A 554 27.60 -6.42 32.39
C ARG A 554 26.90 -5.82 33.62
N PRO A 555 27.66 -5.27 34.55
CA PRO A 555 27.06 -4.55 35.68
C PRO A 555 26.33 -3.30 35.17
N PRO A 556 25.23 -2.94 35.81
CA PRO A 556 24.42 -1.80 35.38
C PRO A 556 25.22 -0.52 35.45
N THR A 557 25.43 0.09 34.33
CA THR A 557 26.04 1.43 34.26
C THR A 557 24.97 2.43 34.67
N VAL A 558 25.16 3.03 35.80
CA VAL A 558 24.34 4.14 36.31
C VAL A 558 24.56 5.33 35.39
N ILE A 559 23.59 5.64 34.58
CA ILE A 559 23.60 6.90 33.82
C ILE A 559 23.07 8.00 34.71
N HIS A 560 23.99 8.82 35.21
CA HIS A 560 23.64 10.09 35.78
C HIS A 560 23.08 11.02 34.69
N ARG A 561 21.81 11.33 34.82
CA ARG A 561 21.19 12.46 34.14
C ARG A 561 21.83 13.74 34.65
N ARG A 562 22.59 14.43 33.83
CA ARG A 562 22.75 15.88 33.94
C ARG A 562 21.94 16.54 32.84
N GLY A 563 21.04 17.37 33.31
CA GLY A 563 20.20 18.20 32.47
C GLY A 563 20.97 19.43 31.96
N GLY A 564 20.36 20.11 31.12
CA GLY A 564 20.70 21.46 30.60
C GLY A 564 20.71 21.41 29.09
N GLY A 565 19.74 21.87 28.48
CA GLY A 565 19.45 23.25 28.23
C GLY A 565 19.62 23.55 26.78
N GLY A 566 18.64 24.08 26.18
CA GLY A 566 18.81 25.11 25.17
C GLY A 566 18.63 24.70 23.72
N CYS A 567 17.45 24.80 23.21
CA CYS A 567 17.02 25.89 22.31
C CYS A 567 17.71 26.04 20.96
N SER A 568 16.89 26.04 20.00
CA SER A 568 16.70 26.94 18.84
C SER A 568 16.98 26.37 17.47
N VAL A 569 15.91 26.22 16.76
CA VAL A 569 15.50 26.94 15.54
C VAL A 569 16.59 27.13 14.46
N MET A 570 16.49 26.46 13.40
CA MET A 570 16.11 26.93 12.07
C MET A 570 15.78 25.75 11.17
#